data_2456f96992d2754d043e92864e39d214
#
_entry.id   2456f96992d2754d043e92864e39d214
#
_cell.length_a   1.000
_cell.length_b   1.000
_cell.length_c   1.000
_cell.angle_alpha   90.00
_cell.angle_beta   90.00
_cell.angle_gamma   90.00
#
_symmetry.space_group_name_H-M   'P 1'
#
loop_
_entity.id
_entity.type
_entity.pdbx_description
1 polymer ?
#
loop_
_entity_poly.entity_id
_entity_poly.type
_entity_poly.pdbx_seq_one_letter_code
_entity_poly.pdbx_strand_id
1 'polypeptide(L)'
;AASDVYKRQALASMALLSACSSDNELANVETTANNAIGFHVVGNKAETRATIVDNNNITGTDFNVFAFTRNADGTDGNFFMGEKESVLGETGIKINGVKISYKNNNWDYANASDIHYWPTSTKLNFYAVSPGSYDNLKDYDAVEMNTIYKWEIKNNTKTIIYNAIDEYKGSTDKKNLDVMYAIAPNQTQTEENGGRVKFQFKHILSQVVFKAKTQLENMEVEIKEMKIHNFKIGGTYTLPTESATESATANTPEGTWALTEPTIPTLKWGAFTVVKDKAIKVKSNGADISVATPMLFVPQSLVAWKTNATTAKPKADADTSGETYLEITCKIKQEKEYVFGSPTEYKTLYVPFGTTWEQGKRYTYTLIFGGGYDEHGLPILQPINFEAEAGNWVDDINNNGNDINIDK
;
A
#
# COMPACT_ATOMS: atom_id res chain seq x y z
N ALA A 1 -3.31 -59.79 37.01
CA ALA A 1 -3.60 -59.88 35.59
C ALA A 1 -4.58 -58.80 35.10
N ALA A 2 -5.00 -57.82 35.89
CA ALA A 2 -5.93 -56.76 35.49
C ALA A 2 -5.27 -55.35 35.43
N SER A 3 -3.99 -55.24 35.74
CA SER A 3 -3.29 -53.96 35.80
C SER A 3 -2.51 -53.58 34.50
N ASP A 4 -2.32 -54.55 33.60
CA ASP A 4 -1.50 -54.30 32.40
C ASP A 4 -2.30 -53.87 31.16
N VAL A 5 -3.62 -53.92 31.24
CA VAL A 5 -4.47 -53.51 30.13
C VAL A 5 -4.64 -51.99 30.07
N TYR A 6 -4.60 -51.31 31.24
CA TYR A 6 -4.73 -49.84 31.30
C TYR A 6 -3.44 -49.08 30.98
N LYS A 7 -2.28 -49.74 31.08
CA LYS A 7 -1.01 -49.09 30.71
C LYS A 7 -0.76 -49.07 29.19
N ARG A 8 -1.46 -49.90 28.41
CA ARG A 8 -1.31 -49.92 26.96
C ARG A 8 -2.29 -49.03 26.21
N GLN A 9 -3.37 -48.62 26.86
CA GLN A 9 -4.32 -47.64 26.28
C GLN A 9 -3.92 -46.18 26.48
N ALA A 10 -3.09 -45.88 27.47
CA ALA A 10 -2.60 -44.50 27.69
C ALA A 10 -1.45 -44.10 26.74
N LEU A 11 -0.81 -45.08 26.05
CA LEU A 11 0.25 -44.79 25.09
C LEU A 11 -0.23 -44.72 23.62
N ALA A 12 -1.47 -45.13 23.35
CA ALA A 12 -2.03 -45.06 21.98
C ALA A 12 -2.81 -43.78 21.69
N SER A 13 -3.14 -42.99 22.71
CA SER A 13 -3.83 -41.69 22.57
C SER A 13 -2.94 -40.46 22.49
N MET A 14 -1.61 -40.64 22.59
CA MET A 14 -0.65 -39.53 22.41
C MET A 14 -0.01 -39.46 21.02
N ALA A 15 -0.38 -40.38 20.10
CA ALA A 15 0.25 -40.47 18.77
C ALA A 15 -0.63 -39.91 17.63
N LEU A 16 -1.78 -39.28 17.91
CA LEU A 16 -2.70 -38.77 16.88
C LEU A 16 -2.95 -37.26 16.97
N LEU A 17 -2.13 -36.50 17.72
CA LEU A 17 -2.21 -35.05 17.79
C LEU A 17 -1.00 -34.30 17.17
N SER A 18 -0.20 -34.99 16.34
CA SER A 18 0.95 -34.38 15.67
C SER A 18 0.80 -34.28 14.14
N ALA A 19 -0.41 -33.99 13.69
CA ALA A 19 -0.61 -33.73 12.27
C ALA A 19 -1.68 -32.65 12.09
N CYS A 20 -1.36 -31.40 12.46
CA CYS A 20 -1.91 -30.13 11.96
C CYS A 20 -1.46 -29.01 12.89
N SER A 21 -0.23 -28.59 12.79
CA SER A 21 0.14 -27.20 13.05
C SER A 21 1.48 -26.91 12.40
N SER A 22 1.43 -26.24 11.28
CA SER A 22 2.58 -25.53 10.75
C SER A 22 2.82 -24.19 11.49
N ASP A 23 2.49 -24.16 12.77
CA ASP A 23 2.77 -23.04 13.69
C ASP A 23 3.99 -23.35 14.56
N ASN A 24 5.13 -23.64 13.91
CA ASN A 24 6.41 -23.78 14.60
C ASN A 24 7.03 -22.45 15.05
N GLU A 25 6.30 -21.35 15.05
CA GLU A 25 6.78 -20.06 15.56
C GLU A 25 6.48 -19.83 17.05
N LEU A 26 5.69 -20.67 17.70
CA LEU A 26 5.35 -20.52 19.11
C LEU A 26 6.34 -21.23 20.07
N ALA A 27 7.31 -21.98 19.54
CA ALA A 27 8.17 -22.84 20.36
C ALA A 27 9.41 -22.19 20.99
N ASN A 28 9.68 -20.91 20.71
CA ASN A 28 10.79 -20.15 21.30
C ASN A 28 10.31 -18.90 22.06
N VAL A 29 9.23 -19.02 22.79
CA VAL A 29 8.86 -17.99 23.77
C VAL A 29 9.65 -18.28 25.04
N GLU A 30 10.82 -17.64 25.18
CA GLU A 30 11.34 -17.40 26.52
C GLU A 30 10.26 -16.63 27.26
N THR A 31 9.69 -17.29 28.26
CA THR A 31 8.79 -16.67 29.23
C THR A 31 9.57 -15.56 29.92
N THR A 32 9.54 -14.36 29.37
CA THR A 32 9.93 -13.19 30.14
C THR A 32 8.95 -13.09 31.30
N ALA A 33 9.41 -13.47 32.48
CA ALA A 33 8.65 -13.49 33.73
C ALA A 33 8.32 -12.05 34.21
N ASN A 34 8.07 -11.14 33.33
CA ASN A 34 7.76 -9.75 33.59
C ASN A 34 6.52 -9.37 32.82
N ASN A 35 5.55 -8.75 33.47
CA ASN A 35 4.35 -8.15 32.93
C ASN A 35 4.61 -7.13 31.79
N ALA A 36 5.70 -7.22 31.06
CA ALA A 36 6.04 -6.36 29.95
C ALA A 36 5.10 -6.62 28.76
N ILE A 37 4.64 -5.57 28.11
CA ILE A 37 3.84 -5.64 26.90
C ILE A 37 4.77 -6.05 25.76
N GLY A 38 4.50 -7.19 25.14
CA GLY A 38 5.18 -7.65 23.95
C GLY A 38 4.35 -7.39 22.70
N PHE A 39 4.93 -7.62 21.52
CA PHE A 39 4.27 -7.41 20.23
C PHE A 39 4.45 -8.61 19.30
N HIS A 40 3.46 -8.83 18.49
CA HIS A 40 3.49 -9.82 17.41
C HIS A 40 2.78 -9.27 16.20
N VAL A 41 3.35 -9.47 15.02
CA VAL A 41 2.73 -9.07 13.75
C VAL A 41 2.25 -10.33 13.04
N VAL A 42 0.96 -10.38 12.77
CA VAL A 42 0.34 -11.45 11.99
C VAL A 42 0.31 -11.03 10.54
N GLY A 43 0.93 -11.82 9.69
CA GLY A 43 0.96 -11.57 8.26
C GLY A 43 0.59 -12.81 7.46
N ASN A 44 0.09 -12.63 6.23
CA ASN A 44 -0.11 -13.70 5.25
C ASN A 44 1.11 -13.77 4.33
N LYS A 45 1.62 -14.95 4.04
CA LYS A 45 2.87 -15.13 3.25
C LYS A 45 2.68 -14.74 1.80
N ALA A 46 3.54 -13.87 1.25
CA ALA A 46 3.85 -13.79 -0.17
C ALA A 46 5.09 -12.95 -0.50
N GLU A 47 5.80 -13.30 -1.56
CA GLU A 47 7.05 -12.67 -1.99
C GLU A 47 6.84 -11.70 -3.14
N THR A 48 7.37 -10.46 -3.10
CA THR A 48 7.85 -9.74 -4.29
C THR A 48 8.75 -8.53 -3.99
N ARG A 49 9.45 -8.07 -5.02
CA ARG A 49 10.53 -7.10 -5.01
C ARG A 49 10.02 -5.69 -5.29
N ALA A 50 9.68 -4.94 -4.30
CA ALA A 50 9.63 -3.48 -4.33
C ALA A 50 9.59 -2.97 -2.90
N THR A 51 9.69 -1.67 -2.69
CA THR A 51 9.52 -1.00 -1.40
C THR A 51 8.12 -1.19 -0.78
N ILE A 52 7.35 -2.13 -1.30
CA ILE A 52 6.05 -2.55 -0.79
C ILE A 52 6.28 -3.50 0.35
N VAL A 53 5.63 -3.22 1.46
CA VAL A 53 5.74 -4.05 2.66
C VAL A 53 4.78 -5.23 2.52
N ASP A 54 5.33 -6.42 2.55
CA ASP A 54 4.61 -7.68 2.59
C ASP A 54 5.10 -8.51 3.79
N ASN A 55 4.57 -9.70 3.94
CA ASN A 55 4.93 -10.56 5.07
C ASN A 55 6.36 -11.08 5.03
N ASN A 56 7.04 -11.03 3.90
CA ASN A 56 8.43 -11.50 3.79
C ASN A 56 9.42 -10.40 4.12
N ASN A 57 9.02 -9.14 3.94
CA ASN A 57 9.89 -7.99 4.17
C ASN A 57 9.42 -7.07 5.31
N ILE A 58 8.26 -7.31 5.92
CA ILE A 58 7.75 -6.52 7.05
C ILE A 58 8.74 -6.47 8.22
N THR A 59 9.53 -7.50 8.40
CA THR A 59 10.60 -7.57 9.41
C THR A 59 11.73 -6.56 9.16
N GLY A 60 11.84 -6.03 7.96
CA GLY A 60 12.74 -4.94 7.61
C GLY A 60 12.17 -3.54 7.85
N THR A 61 10.92 -3.44 8.34
CA THR A 61 10.21 -2.19 8.54
C THR A 61 9.87 -2.03 10.02
N ASP A 62 10.17 -0.88 10.58
CA ASP A 62 9.74 -0.55 11.94
C ASP A 62 8.30 -0.04 11.96
N PHE A 63 7.68 -0.03 13.14
CA PHE A 63 6.42 0.66 13.36
C PHE A 63 6.40 1.37 14.72
N ASN A 64 5.57 2.40 14.84
CA ASN A 64 5.35 3.09 16.09
C ASN A 64 4.03 2.68 16.71
N VAL A 65 4.05 2.41 18.03
CA VAL A 65 2.89 1.97 18.80
C VAL A 65 2.44 3.07 19.76
N PHE A 66 1.12 3.17 19.88
CA PHE A 66 0.40 4.02 20.80
C PHE A 66 -0.59 3.17 21.59
N ALA A 67 -0.80 3.49 22.85
CA ALA A 67 -1.86 2.87 23.63
C ALA A 67 -2.61 3.90 24.47
N PHE A 68 -3.91 3.66 24.61
CA PHE A 68 -4.81 4.44 25.46
C PHE A 68 -5.51 3.50 26.44
N THR A 69 -5.80 4.00 27.63
CA THR A 69 -6.73 3.30 28.52
C THR A 69 -8.10 3.23 27.86
N ARG A 70 -8.81 2.13 28.08
CA ARG A 70 -10.13 1.93 27.51
C ARG A 70 -11.22 2.34 28.49
N ASN A 71 -12.11 3.22 28.05
CA ASN A 71 -13.33 3.59 28.78
C ASN A 71 -14.37 2.46 28.76
N ALA A 72 -15.36 2.55 29.63
CA ALA A 72 -16.45 1.55 29.72
C ALA A 72 -17.31 1.45 28.44
N ASP A 73 -17.40 2.55 27.68
CA ASP A 73 -18.10 2.60 26.40
C ASP A 73 -17.26 2.13 25.21
N GLY A 74 -16.01 1.70 25.47
CA GLY A 74 -15.08 1.22 24.46
C GLY A 74 -14.18 2.27 23.87
N THR A 75 -14.42 3.55 24.11
CA THR A 75 -13.62 4.67 23.60
C THR A 75 -12.27 4.78 24.32
N ASP A 76 -11.35 5.56 23.71
CA ASP A 76 -10.06 5.85 24.30
C ASP A 76 -10.18 6.82 25.49
N GLY A 77 -9.49 6.46 26.56
CA GLY A 77 -9.26 7.32 27.72
C GLY A 77 -7.93 8.07 27.65
N ASN A 78 -7.14 8.00 28.69
CA ASN A 78 -5.85 8.68 28.75
C ASN A 78 -4.78 7.96 27.95
N PHE A 79 -3.76 8.69 27.49
CA PHE A 79 -2.54 8.09 26.97
C PHE A 79 -1.94 7.13 28.01
N PHE A 80 -1.57 5.97 27.55
CA PHE A 80 -0.83 4.98 28.32
C PHE A 80 0.59 4.79 27.77
N MET A 81 0.75 4.86 26.44
CA MET A 81 2.00 4.61 25.75
C MET A 81 2.08 5.45 24.47
N GLY A 82 3.26 6.03 24.19
CA GLY A 82 3.52 6.72 22.93
C GLY A 82 3.23 8.23 22.92
N GLU A 83 2.84 8.84 24.07
CA GLU A 83 2.59 10.28 24.15
C GLU A 83 3.87 11.11 23.97
N LYS A 84 5.00 10.61 24.48
CA LYS A 84 6.25 11.35 24.51
C LYS A 84 6.82 11.50 23.08
N GLU A 85 7.01 12.75 22.68
CA GLU A 85 7.70 13.07 21.44
C GLU A 85 9.21 12.87 21.56
N SER A 86 9.82 12.34 20.50
CA SER A 86 11.26 12.28 20.32
C SER A 86 11.68 13.12 19.12
N VAL A 87 12.91 13.62 19.12
CA VAL A 87 13.50 14.34 18.00
C VAL A 87 14.41 13.39 17.24
N LEU A 88 14.18 13.22 15.93
CA LEU A 88 14.99 12.33 15.11
C LEU A 88 16.15 13.09 14.48
N GLY A 89 17.37 12.69 14.86
CA GLY A 89 18.64 13.05 14.27
C GLY A 89 18.81 14.54 13.94
N GLU A 90 19.53 14.82 12.88
CA GLU A 90 19.81 16.19 12.39
C GLU A 90 18.58 16.87 11.77
N THR A 91 17.54 16.12 11.48
CA THR A 91 16.34 16.63 10.80
C THR A 91 15.43 17.46 11.73
N GLY A 92 15.56 17.30 13.05
CA GLY A 92 14.73 18.00 14.02
C GLY A 92 13.23 17.65 13.98
N ILE A 93 12.86 16.57 13.25
CA ILE A 93 11.47 16.12 13.18
C ILE A 93 11.08 15.50 14.52
N LYS A 94 9.97 15.98 15.06
CA LYS A 94 9.36 15.40 16.25
C LYS A 94 8.39 14.28 15.84
N ILE A 95 8.60 13.11 16.42
CA ILE A 95 7.68 11.97 16.28
C ILE A 95 7.19 11.57 17.67
N ASN A 96 5.96 11.10 17.74
CA ASN A 96 5.43 10.43 18.91
C ASN A 96 5.24 8.92 18.61
N GLY A 97 4.94 8.14 19.63
CA GLY A 97 4.83 6.69 19.54
C GLY A 97 6.08 5.98 20.06
N VAL A 98 5.90 4.74 20.43
CA VAL A 98 6.99 3.86 20.88
C VAL A 98 7.44 3.01 19.71
N LYS A 99 8.71 3.15 19.32
CA LYS A 99 9.29 2.44 18.19
C LYS A 99 9.48 0.96 18.51
N ILE A 100 8.93 0.10 17.66
CA ILE A 100 9.08 -1.35 17.68
C ILE A 100 9.83 -1.79 16.44
N SER A 101 10.83 -2.62 16.61
CA SER A 101 11.70 -3.13 15.55
C SER A 101 11.82 -4.64 15.63
N TYR A 102 12.06 -5.29 14.49
CA TYR A 102 12.31 -6.72 14.43
C TYR A 102 13.78 -7.01 14.75
N LYS A 103 14.03 -7.71 15.85
CA LYS A 103 15.38 -8.05 16.32
C LYS A 103 15.39 -9.48 16.89
N ASN A 104 16.43 -10.24 16.59
CA ASN A 104 16.61 -11.59 17.13
C ASN A 104 15.37 -12.49 16.94
N ASN A 105 14.79 -12.45 15.74
CA ASN A 105 13.56 -13.18 15.37
C ASN A 105 12.33 -12.81 16.19
N ASN A 106 12.28 -11.59 16.72
CA ASN A 106 11.16 -11.11 17.51
C ASN A 106 10.90 -9.61 17.30
N TRP A 107 9.65 -9.19 17.48
CA TRP A 107 9.29 -7.79 17.55
C TRP A 107 9.51 -7.28 18.97
N ASP A 108 10.35 -6.27 19.14
CA ASP A 108 10.75 -5.76 20.43
C ASP A 108 10.92 -4.23 20.43
N TYR A 109 10.90 -3.63 21.59
CA TYR A 109 11.18 -2.21 21.77
C TYR A 109 12.55 -1.84 21.18
N ALA A 110 12.56 -0.78 20.38
CA ALA A 110 13.82 -0.28 19.83
C ALA A 110 14.77 0.16 20.95
N ASN A 111 14.23 0.75 22.01
CA ASN A 111 14.97 1.18 23.20
C ASN A 111 14.41 0.51 24.45
N ALA A 112 15.28 0.00 25.30
CA ALA A 112 14.89 -0.63 26.58
C ALA A 112 14.20 0.36 27.55
N SER A 113 14.47 1.66 27.42
CA SER A 113 13.81 2.69 28.22
C SER A 113 12.34 2.87 27.93
N ASP A 114 11.87 2.36 26.79
CA ASP A 114 10.50 2.53 26.30
C ASP A 114 9.60 1.33 26.67
N ILE A 115 10.10 0.36 27.42
CA ILE A 115 9.34 -0.80 27.87
C ILE A 115 8.17 -0.36 28.74
N HIS A 116 6.98 -0.84 28.42
CA HIS A 116 5.75 -0.65 29.18
C HIS A 116 5.25 -1.99 29.72
N TYR A 117 4.50 -1.93 30.82
CA TYR A 117 3.98 -3.09 31.52
C TYR A 117 2.47 -3.09 31.52
N TRP A 118 1.86 -4.27 31.47
CA TRP A 118 0.42 -4.42 31.52
C TRP A 118 -0.18 -3.85 32.80
N PRO A 119 -1.20 -3.00 32.71
CA PRO A 119 -1.96 -2.58 33.88
C PRO A 119 -2.81 -3.73 34.42
N THR A 120 -2.96 -3.82 35.74
CA THR A 120 -3.71 -4.90 36.38
C THR A 120 -5.22 -4.75 36.37
N SER A 121 -5.73 -3.54 36.14
CA SER A 121 -7.17 -3.21 36.29
C SER A 121 -7.79 -2.49 35.10
N THR A 122 -7.02 -2.20 34.08
CA THR A 122 -7.48 -1.38 32.94
C THR A 122 -7.17 -2.10 31.64
N LYS A 123 -8.14 -2.12 30.73
CA LYS A 123 -7.92 -2.57 29.37
C LYS A 123 -7.31 -1.45 28.53
N LEU A 124 -6.63 -1.82 27.45
CA LEU A 124 -5.95 -0.90 26.56
C LEU A 124 -6.47 -1.05 25.12
N ASN A 125 -6.55 0.07 24.43
CA ASN A 125 -6.69 0.11 22.97
C ASN A 125 -5.32 0.49 22.37
N PHE A 126 -4.84 -0.30 21.42
CA PHE A 126 -3.56 -0.10 20.77
C PHE A 126 -3.72 0.32 19.32
N TYR A 127 -2.84 1.19 18.88
CA TYR A 127 -2.71 1.66 17.51
C TYR A 127 -1.26 1.52 17.07
N ALA A 128 -1.05 1.14 15.81
CA ALA A 128 0.29 1.10 15.24
C ALA A 128 0.28 1.76 13.85
N VAL A 129 1.37 2.44 13.52
CA VAL A 129 1.61 3.05 12.19
C VAL A 129 2.96 2.62 11.66
N SER A 130 3.04 2.30 10.38
CA SER A 130 4.25 1.86 9.68
C SER A 130 4.36 2.61 8.33
N PRO A 131 5.56 3.01 7.91
CA PRO A 131 6.84 2.95 8.61
C PRO A 131 6.86 3.77 9.90
N GLY A 132 7.48 3.24 10.94
CA GLY A 132 7.56 3.89 12.27
C GLY A 132 8.80 4.73 12.48
N SER A 133 9.76 4.71 11.59
CA SER A 133 10.97 5.50 11.69
C SER A 133 11.36 6.14 10.38
N TYR A 134 12.06 7.26 10.52
CA TYR A 134 12.68 7.95 9.39
C TYR A 134 14.07 7.38 9.04
N ASP A 135 14.57 6.41 9.79
CA ASP A 135 15.88 5.80 9.52
C ASP A 135 15.93 5.11 8.15
N ASN A 136 14.80 4.56 7.70
CA ASN A 136 14.64 4.01 6.34
C ASN A 136 14.35 5.10 5.29
N LEU A 137 14.23 6.35 5.71
CA LEU A 137 13.84 7.51 4.93
C LEU A 137 14.93 8.59 4.97
N LYS A 138 16.17 8.20 5.28
CA LYS A 138 17.34 9.08 5.40
C LYS A 138 17.65 9.89 4.13
N ASP A 139 17.12 9.46 3.00
CA ASP A 139 17.29 10.16 1.72
C ASP A 139 16.30 11.33 1.55
N TYR A 140 15.41 11.55 2.54
CA TYR A 140 14.48 12.66 2.59
C TYR A 140 14.91 13.68 3.64
N ASP A 141 14.82 14.96 3.31
CA ASP A 141 15.01 16.00 4.32
C ASP A 141 13.76 16.15 5.23
N ALA A 142 13.94 16.87 6.35
CA ALA A 142 12.89 17.04 7.34
C ALA A 142 11.63 17.73 6.78
N VAL A 143 11.79 18.64 5.84
CA VAL A 143 10.68 19.38 5.23
C VAL A 143 9.93 18.48 4.29
N GLU A 144 10.63 17.71 3.45
CA GLU A 144 10.03 16.74 2.54
C GLU A 144 9.24 15.68 3.31
N MET A 145 9.81 15.13 4.38
CA MET A 145 9.14 14.10 5.17
C MET A 145 7.83 14.59 5.79
N ASN A 146 7.79 15.77 6.35
CA ASN A 146 6.56 16.36 6.89
C ASN A 146 5.48 16.58 5.83
N THR A 147 5.89 16.68 4.56
CA THR A 147 4.97 16.86 3.43
C THR A 147 4.50 15.53 2.85
N ILE A 148 5.39 14.51 2.83
CA ILE A 148 5.12 13.22 2.21
C ILE A 148 4.38 12.29 3.17
N TYR A 149 4.82 12.20 4.42
CA TYR A 149 4.28 11.27 5.40
C TYR A 149 4.35 11.84 6.81
N LYS A 150 3.22 11.86 7.49
CA LYS A 150 3.10 12.29 8.88
C LYS A 150 1.91 11.61 9.53
N TRP A 151 2.03 11.27 10.80
CA TRP A 151 0.88 10.84 11.60
C TRP A 151 0.64 11.76 12.78
N GLU A 152 -0.60 11.79 13.23
CA GLU A 152 -1.03 12.41 14.46
C GLU A 152 -1.97 11.44 15.18
N ILE A 153 -1.45 10.74 16.19
CA ILE A 153 -2.20 9.78 16.99
C ILE A 153 -2.37 10.36 18.39
N LYS A 154 -3.54 10.90 18.64
CA LYS A 154 -3.97 11.47 19.92
C LYS A 154 -5.33 10.90 20.28
N ASN A 155 -5.80 11.15 21.51
CA ASN A 155 -7.08 10.63 21.98
C ASN A 155 -8.22 10.88 20.97
N ASN A 156 -8.37 12.13 20.55
CA ASN A 156 -9.49 12.56 19.68
C ASN A 156 -9.11 12.66 18.19
N THR A 157 -7.86 12.39 17.82
CA THR A 157 -7.35 12.54 16.45
C THR A 157 -6.43 11.39 16.13
N LYS A 158 -6.79 10.61 15.14
CA LYS A 158 -5.97 9.48 14.66
C LYS A 158 -5.90 9.57 13.15
N THR A 159 -4.93 10.32 12.68
CA THR A 159 -4.78 10.63 11.25
C THR A 159 -3.38 10.34 10.74
N ILE A 160 -3.32 10.02 9.46
CA ILE A 160 -2.08 9.86 8.69
C ILE A 160 -2.18 10.77 7.47
N ILE A 161 -1.22 11.65 7.29
CA ILE A 161 -1.07 12.46 6.07
C ILE A 161 -0.12 11.71 5.15
N TYR A 162 -0.50 11.62 3.88
CA TYR A 162 0.32 11.05 2.83
C TYR A 162 0.19 11.85 1.54
N ASN A 163 1.33 12.09 0.87
CA ASN A 163 1.39 12.64 -0.47
C ASN A 163 2.39 11.84 -1.30
N ALA A 164 1.94 11.31 -2.42
CA ALA A 164 2.80 10.60 -3.35
C ALA A 164 3.79 11.57 -4.02
N ILE A 165 5.00 11.11 -4.24
CA ILE A 165 6.03 11.82 -4.99
C ILE A 165 6.17 11.21 -6.38
N ASP A 166 6.46 12.04 -7.38
CA ASP A 166 6.85 11.55 -8.71
C ASP A 166 8.33 11.15 -8.66
N GLU A 167 8.61 9.84 -8.57
CA GLU A 167 9.95 9.27 -8.40
C GLU A 167 10.90 9.59 -9.55
N TYR A 168 10.38 10.06 -10.69
CA TYR A 168 11.17 10.49 -11.84
C TYR A 168 11.49 12.00 -11.87
N LYS A 169 10.89 12.74 -10.91
CA LYS A 169 11.15 14.17 -10.73
C LYS A 169 12.02 14.39 -9.50
N GLY A 170 13.31 14.26 -9.62
CA GLY A 170 14.22 14.55 -8.50
C GLY A 170 15.36 13.56 -8.38
N SER A 171 15.89 13.37 -7.17
CA SER A 171 16.93 12.38 -6.91
C SER A 171 16.40 10.97 -7.16
N THR A 172 17.17 10.14 -7.83
CA THR A 172 16.84 8.79 -8.28
C THR A 172 16.57 7.80 -7.14
N ASP A 173 16.81 8.20 -5.89
CA ASP A 173 16.76 7.32 -4.72
C ASP A 173 15.49 7.48 -3.88
N LYS A 174 14.66 8.49 -4.18
CA LYS A 174 13.40 8.73 -3.46
C LYS A 174 12.27 7.87 -4.01
N LYS A 175 11.63 7.13 -3.13
CA LYS A 175 10.51 6.23 -3.47
C LYS A 175 9.30 6.49 -2.61
N ASN A 176 8.13 6.21 -3.15
CA ASN A 176 6.91 6.26 -2.39
C ASN A 176 6.91 5.24 -1.25
N LEU A 177 6.30 5.62 -0.15
CA LEU A 177 6.22 4.82 1.06
C LEU A 177 4.96 3.98 1.05
N ASP A 178 5.11 2.72 1.40
CA ASP A 178 3.98 1.86 1.69
C ASP A 178 3.53 2.07 3.13
N VAL A 179 2.45 2.80 3.28
CA VAL A 179 1.94 3.22 4.59
C VAL A 179 0.84 2.28 5.06
N MET A 180 1.01 1.80 6.30
CA MET A 180 0.10 0.85 6.93
C MET A 180 -0.27 1.31 8.34
N TYR A 181 -1.39 0.80 8.83
CA TYR A 181 -1.80 0.91 10.23
C TYR A 181 -2.32 -0.41 10.75
N ALA A 182 -2.34 -0.55 12.08
CA ALA A 182 -3.05 -1.63 12.76
C ALA A 182 -3.74 -1.10 14.01
N ILE A 183 -4.86 -1.71 14.38
CA ILE A 183 -5.63 -1.40 15.59
C ILE A 183 -5.88 -2.71 16.33
N ALA A 184 -5.57 -2.75 17.61
CA ALA A 184 -5.87 -3.85 18.52
C ALA A 184 -6.65 -3.31 19.73
N PRO A 185 -7.98 -3.27 19.67
CA PRO A 185 -8.81 -2.77 20.76
C PRO A 185 -8.97 -3.80 21.90
N ASN A 186 -9.38 -3.33 23.07
CA ASN A 186 -9.83 -4.18 24.17
C ASN A 186 -8.78 -5.19 24.69
N GLN A 187 -7.51 -4.80 24.73
CA GLN A 187 -6.40 -5.69 25.08
C GLN A 187 -6.15 -5.74 26.59
N THR A 188 -5.87 -6.94 27.08
CA THR A 188 -5.34 -7.21 28.43
C THR A 188 -4.28 -8.30 28.33
N GLN A 189 -3.46 -8.43 29.39
CA GLN A 189 -2.58 -9.58 29.51
C GLN A 189 -3.41 -10.86 29.74
N THR A 190 -3.18 -11.88 28.92
CA THR A 190 -3.76 -13.22 29.11
C THR A 190 -2.67 -14.27 28.94
N GLU A 191 -2.90 -15.47 29.49
CA GLU A 191 -1.99 -16.61 29.26
C GLU A 191 -1.95 -17.00 27.78
N GLU A 192 -3.09 -16.89 27.09
CA GLU A 192 -3.23 -17.21 25.67
C GLU A 192 -2.40 -16.31 24.76
N ASN A 193 -2.32 -15.00 25.05
CA ASN A 193 -1.53 -14.07 24.26
C ASN A 193 -0.08 -13.94 24.72
N GLY A 194 0.30 -14.62 25.84
CA GLY A 194 1.64 -14.55 26.41
C GLY A 194 2.09 -13.13 26.75
N GLY A 195 1.14 -12.21 27.01
CA GLY A 195 1.42 -10.80 27.24
C GLY A 195 1.74 -10.01 25.95
N ARG A 196 1.43 -10.53 24.77
CA ARG A 196 1.71 -9.89 23.47
C ARG A 196 0.46 -9.36 22.80
N VAL A 197 0.56 -8.16 22.23
CA VAL A 197 -0.45 -7.55 21.36
C VAL A 197 -0.23 -8.04 19.93
N LYS A 198 -1.26 -8.61 19.31
CA LYS A 198 -1.24 -9.04 17.92
C LYS A 198 -1.67 -7.87 17.01
N PHE A 199 -0.80 -7.45 16.11
CA PHE A 199 -1.13 -6.46 15.09
C PHE A 199 -1.31 -7.14 13.73
N GLN A 200 -2.42 -6.82 13.06
CA GLN A 200 -2.66 -7.12 11.66
C GLN A 200 -2.65 -5.80 10.89
N PHE A 201 -1.58 -5.55 10.17
CA PHE A 201 -1.42 -4.32 9.40
C PHE A 201 -2.29 -4.31 8.16
N LYS A 202 -2.77 -3.11 7.82
CA LYS A 202 -3.55 -2.81 6.62
C LYS A 202 -2.91 -1.67 5.86
N HIS A 203 -2.73 -1.84 4.57
CA HIS A 203 -2.32 -0.79 3.65
C HIS A 203 -3.41 0.28 3.57
N ILE A 204 -3.04 1.55 3.54
CA ILE A 204 -3.99 2.65 3.35
C ILE A 204 -4.06 3.12 1.90
N LEU A 205 -3.13 2.68 1.05
CA LEU A 205 -2.98 3.08 -0.34
C LEU A 205 -3.54 2.01 -1.30
N SER A 206 -3.62 2.37 -2.56
CA SER A 206 -3.84 1.46 -3.69
C SER A 206 -2.54 1.25 -4.43
N GLN A 207 -2.28 0.04 -4.87
CA GLN A 207 -1.15 -0.31 -5.71
C GLN A 207 -1.57 -0.33 -7.18
N VAL A 208 -0.84 0.36 -8.05
CA VAL A 208 -1.16 0.45 -9.47
C VAL A 208 0.03 0.01 -10.32
N VAL A 209 -0.22 -0.87 -11.26
CA VAL A 209 0.77 -1.35 -12.24
C VAL A 209 0.19 -1.32 -13.65
N PHE A 210 1.05 -1.10 -14.64
CA PHE A 210 0.70 -1.11 -16.05
C PHE A 210 1.45 -2.19 -16.82
N LYS A 211 0.70 -2.85 -17.68
CA LYS A 211 1.17 -3.73 -18.75
C LYS A 211 0.72 -3.16 -20.09
N ALA A 212 1.29 -3.65 -21.15
CA ALA A 212 0.83 -3.30 -22.50
C ALA A 212 0.96 -4.46 -23.46
N LYS A 213 0.06 -4.53 -24.44
CA LYS A 213 0.12 -5.46 -25.58
C LYS A 213 -0.39 -4.77 -26.85
N THR A 214 -0.09 -5.31 -28.01
CA THR A 214 -0.72 -4.89 -29.26
C THR A 214 -1.84 -5.86 -29.63
N GLN A 215 -2.87 -5.34 -30.27
CA GLN A 215 -3.98 -6.17 -30.77
C GLN A 215 -3.57 -7.00 -31.99
N LEU A 216 -2.67 -6.46 -32.83
CA LEU A 216 -2.23 -7.07 -34.06
C LEU A 216 -0.83 -7.67 -33.90
N GLU A 217 -0.61 -8.88 -34.41
CA GLU A 217 0.69 -9.56 -34.34
C GLU A 217 1.79 -8.84 -35.14
N ASN A 218 1.42 -8.15 -36.22
CA ASN A 218 2.33 -7.39 -37.07
C ASN A 218 2.56 -5.94 -36.58
N MET A 219 2.04 -5.59 -35.40
CA MET A 219 2.24 -4.29 -34.76
C MET A 219 3.29 -4.35 -33.67
N GLU A 220 4.17 -3.36 -33.63
CA GLU A 220 5.14 -3.14 -32.56
C GLU A 220 5.01 -1.69 -32.08
N VAL A 221 4.92 -1.52 -30.77
CA VAL A 221 4.94 -0.21 -30.12
C VAL A 221 6.21 -0.10 -29.28
N GLU A 222 6.91 1.01 -29.39
CA GLU A 222 8.03 1.33 -28.54
C GLU A 222 7.68 2.54 -27.68
N ILE A 223 7.49 2.32 -26.37
CA ILE A 223 7.12 3.34 -25.39
C ILE A 223 8.39 3.91 -24.79
N LYS A 224 8.59 5.22 -24.90
CA LYS A 224 9.71 5.94 -24.29
C LYS A 224 9.33 6.52 -22.94
N GLU A 225 8.14 7.08 -22.81
CA GLU A 225 7.62 7.72 -21.61
C GLU A 225 6.12 7.52 -21.49
N MET A 226 5.63 7.36 -20.29
CA MET A 226 4.21 7.35 -19.97
C MET A 226 3.95 8.10 -18.69
N LYS A 227 2.91 8.93 -18.68
CA LYS A 227 2.45 9.68 -17.50
C LYS A 227 0.95 9.51 -17.32
N ILE A 228 0.50 9.55 -16.07
CA ILE A 228 -0.91 9.71 -15.71
C ILE A 228 -1.14 11.14 -15.24
N HIS A 229 -2.22 11.76 -15.71
CA HIS A 229 -2.57 13.15 -15.42
C HIS A 229 -3.92 13.28 -14.71
N ASN A 230 -4.07 14.36 -13.92
CA ASN A 230 -5.32 14.85 -13.38
C ASN A 230 -5.94 13.90 -12.33
N PHE A 231 -5.21 13.66 -11.24
CA PHE A 231 -5.70 12.93 -10.08
C PHE A 231 -5.14 13.51 -8.78
N LYS A 232 -5.71 13.14 -7.64
CA LYS A 232 -5.21 13.58 -6.33
C LYS A 232 -3.99 12.76 -5.94
N ILE A 233 -2.91 13.42 -5.53
CA ILE A 233 -1.66 12.75 -5.17
C ILE A 233 -1.55 12.45 -3.66
N GLY A 234 -2.42 13.02 -2.83
CA GLY A 234 -2.36 12.85 -1.39
C GLY A 234 -3.62 13.25 -0.67
N GLY A 235 -3.55 13.18 0.65
CA GLY A 235 -4.64 13.51 1.54
C GLY A 235 -4.35 13.15 2.99
N THR A 236 -5.41 13.25 3.79
CA THR A 236 -5.42 12.84 5.19
C THR A 236 -6.29 11.60 5.34
N TYR A 237 -5.71 10.54 5.85
CA TYR A 237 -6.40 9.32 6.22
C TYR A 237 -6.76 9.36 7.69
N THR A 238 -8.03 9.18 8.01
CA THR A 238 -8.52 9.05 9.38
C THR A 238 -8.73 7.57 9.69
N LEU A 239 -8.08 7.05 10.73
CA LEU A 239 -8.22 5.66 11.14
C LEU A 239 -9.68 5.37 11.56
N PRO A 240 -10.16 4.13 11.39
CA PRO A 240 -11.46 3.73 11.95
C PRO A 240 -11.42 3.80 13.48
N THR A 241 -12.59 3.92 14.09
CA THR A 241 -12.69 3.93 15.54
C THR A 241 -12.41 2.54 16.11
N GLU A 242 -11.93 2.48 17.36
CA GLU A 242 -11.69 1.25 18.10
C GLU A 242 -12.96 0.41 18.27
N SER A 243 -14.10 1.02 18.52
CA SER A 243 -15.38 0.32 18.63
C SER A 243 -15.86 -0.26 17.31
N ALA A 244 -15.65 0.43 16.20
CA ALA A 244 -15.94 -0.10 14.87
C ALA A 244 -15.03 -1.31 14.55
N THR A 245 -13.75 -1.23 14.91
CA THR A 245 -12.79 -2.32 14.72
C THR A 245 -13.17 -3.56 15.55
N GLU A 246 -13.58 -3.39 16.80
CA GLU A 246 -13.98 -4.48 17.68
C GLU A 246 -15.27 -5.19 17.20
N SER A 247 -16.20 -4.43 16.63
CA SER A 247 -17.47 -4.96 16.13
C SER A 247 -17.38 -5.67 14.78
N ALA A 248 -16.27 -5.54 14.09
CA ALA A 248 -16.09 -6.13 12.76
C ALA A 248 -15.84 -7.64 12.85
N THR A 249 -16.71 -8.43 12.22
CA THR A 249 -16.62 -9.90 12.22
C THR A 249 -15.71 -10.39 11.11
N ALA A 250 -15.70 -10.02 9.93
CA ALA A 250 -14.86 -10.52 8.84
C ALA A 250 -14.16 -9.40 8.04
N ASN A 251 -14.84 -8.24 7.96
CA ASN A 251 -14.31 -7.07 7.27
C ASN A 251 -14.06 -5.99 8.31
N THR A 252 -12.82 -5.87 8.76
CA THR A 252 -12.46 -4.74 9.64
C THR A 252 -12.78 -3.44 8.89
N PRO A 253 -13.54 -2.52 9.48
CA PRO A 253 -13.87 -1.28 8.81
C PRO A 253 -12.59 -0.54 8.42
N GLU A 254 -12.62 0.03 7.24
CA GLU A 254 -11.54 0.88 6.75
C GLU A 254 -11.72 2.28 7.31
N GLY A 255 -10.63 3.02 7.41
CA GLY A 255 -10.68 4.45 7.70
C GLY A 255 -11.18 5.24 6.49
N THR A 256 -11.11 6.54 6.58
CA THR A 256 -11.60 7.44 5.53
C THR A 256 -10.53 8.39 5.04
N TRP A 257 -10.51 8.60 3.72
CA TRP A 257 -9.65 9.58 3.08
C TRP A 257 -10.35 10.92 2.87
N ALA A 258 -9.69 12.00 3.32
CA ALA A 258 -9.97 13.37 2.87
C ALA A 258 -8.86 13.77 1.90
N LEU A 259 -9.15 13.71 0.59
CA LEU A 259 -8.17 13.99 -0.45
C LEU A 259 -7.90 15.49 -0.55
N THR A 260 -6.64 15.86 -0.72
CA THR A 260 -6.21 17.26 -0.87
C THR A 260 -5.89 17.58 -2.32
N GLU A 261 -6.18 18.81 -2.73
CA GLU A 261 -5.69 19.34 -3.99
C GLU A 261 -4.19 19.64 -3.88
N PRO A 262 -3.41 19.49 -4.95
CA PRO A 262 -2.01 19.89 -4.94
C PRO A 262 -1.90 21.36 -4.54
N THR A 263 -1.03 21.66 -3.59
CA THR A 263 -0.83 23.03 -3.07
C THR A 263 -0.06 23.94 -4.04
N ILE A 264 0.32 23.44 -5.20
CA ILE A 264 1.00 24.22 -6.23
C ILE A 264 -0.05 25.00 -7.03
N PRO A 265 -0.07 26.34 -7.01
CA PRO A 265 -1.14 27.14 -7.61
C PRO A 265 -1.34 26.96 -9.11
N THR A 266 -0.35 26.41 -9.81
CA THR A 266 -0.37 26.19 -11.28
C THR A 266 -0.77 24.77 -11.68
N LEU A 267 -0.83 23.82 -10.73
CA LEU A 267 -1.22 22.43 -10.96
C LEU A 267 -2.41 22.11 -10.09
N LYS A 268 -3.59 22.26 -10.65
CA LYS A 268 -4.86 21.89 -10.00
C LYS A 268 -4.96 20.38 -9.70
N TRP A 269 -4.18 19.59 -10.45
CA TRP A 269 -4.18 18.13 -10.43
C TRP A 269 -2.76 17.58 -10.48
N GLY A 270 -2.54 16.42 -9.89
CA GLY A 270 -1.26 15.73 -9.95
C GLY A 270 -0.98 15.12 -11.32
N ALA A 271 0.28 15.08 -11.69
CA ALA A 271 0.79 14.28 -12.80
C ALA A 271 1.88 13.35 -12.28
N PHE A 272 1.87 12.11 -12.74
CA PHE A 272 2.78 11.08 -12.25
C PHE A 272 3.43 10.34 -13.41
N THR A 273 4.76 10.22 -13.37
CA THR A 273 5.51 9.50 -14.39
C THR A 273 5.49 7.99 -14.08
N VAL A 274 4.94 7.21 -15.00
CA VAL A 274 4.85 5.74 -14.90
C VAL A 274 6.15 5.09 -15.38
N VAL A 275 6.69 5.57 -16.50
CA VAL A 275 7.98 5.14 -17.06
C VAL A 275 8.63 6.30 -17.80
N LYS A 276 9.95 6.40 -17.74
CA LYS A 276 10.73 7.42 -18.44
C LYS A 276 12.10 6.88 -18.84
N ASP A 277 12.61 7.38 -19.98
CA ASP A 277 13.95 7.12 -20.51
C ASP A 277 14.30 5.63 -20.69
N LYS A 278 13.28 4.75 -20.71
CA LYS A 278 13.43 3.33 -20.95
C LYS A 278 12.52 2.92 -22.10
N ALA A 279 13.12 2.72 -23.28
CA ALA A 279 12.38 2.24 -24.44
C ALA A 279 11.86 0.81 -24.18
N ILE A 280 10.55 0.67 -24.03
CA ILE A 280 9.86 -0.61 -23.82
C ILE A 280 9.21 -1.02 -25.14
N LYS A 281 9.63 -2.17 -25.66
CA LYS A 281 9.02 -2.76 -26.86
C LYS A 281 7.85 -3.62 -26.50
N VAL A 282 6.71 -3.32 -27.10
CA VAL A 282 5.42 -3.97 -26.87
C VAL A 282 4.97 -4.67 -28.15
N LYS A 283 4.61 -5.92 -28.02
CA LYS A 283 4.05 -6.78 -29.08
C LYS A 283 2.77 -7.46 -28.59
N SER A 284 2.20 -8.34 -29.42
CA SER A 284 0.97 -9.07 -29.10
C SER A 284 1.09 -9.98 -27.88
N ASN A 285 2.31 -10.49 -27.56
CA ASN A 285 2.57 -11.26 -26.36
C ASN A 285 2.70 -10.41 -25.07
N GLY A 286 2.61 -9.09 -25.18
CA GLY A 286 2.63 -8.19 -24.07
C GLY A 286 4.02 -7.80 -23.56
N ALA A 287 4.04 -6.76 -22.73
CA ALA A 287 5.20 -6.29 -21.98
C ALA A 287 4.77 -5.64 -20.66
N ASP A 288 5.59 -5.81 -19.64
CA ASP A 288 5.44 -5.11 -18.38
C ASP A 288 5.98 -3.70 -18.48
N ILE A 289 5.19 -2.69 -18.09
CA ILE A 289 5.60 -1.29 -18.07
C ILE A 289 6.10 -0.90 -16.68
N SER A 290 5.29 -1.14 -15.64
CA SER A 290 5.59 -0.70 -14.27
C SER A 290 5.50 -1.83 -13.22
N VAL A 291 5.43 -3.10 -13.65
CA VAL A 291 5.24 -4.23 -12.71
C VAL A 291 6.40 -4.38 -11.74
N ALA A 292 7.62 -4.04 -12.17
CA ALA A 292 8.81 -4.11 -11.32
C ALA A 292 8.89 -2.97 -10.28
N THR A 293 8.18 -1.88 -10.53
CA THR A 293 8.10 -0.68 -9.67
C THR A 293 6.65 -0.22 -9.59
N PRO A 294 5.81 -0.92 -8.82
CA PRO A 294 4.41 -0.53 -8.67
C PRO A 294 4.28 0.86 -8.04
N MET A 295 3.27 1.60 -8.47
CA MET A 295 2.97 2.91 -7.92
C MET A 295 1.99 2.80 -6.76
N LEU A 296 2.15 3.69 -5.78
CA LEU A 296 1.32 3.77 -4.58
C LEU A 296 0.53 5.08 -4.61
N PHE A 297 -0.79 4.97 -4.70
CA PHE A 297 -1.69 6.12 -4.79
C PHE A 297 -2.77 6.09 -3.73
N VAL A 298 -3.28 7.27 -3.36
CA VAL A 298 -4.44 7.39 -2.49
C VAL A 298 -5.69 6.85 -3.19
N PRO A 299 -6.55 6.08 -2.49
CA PRO A 299 -7.80 5.58 -3.02
C PRO A 299 -8.70 6.71 -3.51
N GLN A 300 -9.21 6.62 -4.74
CA GLN A 300 -10.06 7.64 -5.34
C GLN A 300 -10.75 7.15 -6.60
N SER A 301 -11.82 7.84 -7.01
CA SER A 301 -12.45 7.65 -8.32
C SER A 301 -11.91 8.66 -9.33
N LEU A 302 -11.47 8.16 -10.47
CA LEU A 302 -10.94 8.92 -11.58
C LEU A 302 -11.99 9.01 -12.70
N VAL A 303 -12.25 10.22 -13.18
CA VAL A 303 -13.16 10.46 -14.30
C VAL A 303 -12.35 10.54 -15.59
N ALA A 304 -12.64 9.66 -16.54
CA ALA A 304 -11.94 9.65 -17.82
C ALA A 304 -12.16 10.95 -18.61
N TRP A 305 -11.14 11.42 -19.29
CA TRP A 305 -11.25 12.48 -20.28
C TRP A 305 -12.32 12.14 -21.31
N LYS A 306 -13.31 13.03 -21.47
CA LYS A 306 -14.51 12.80 -22.28
C LYS A 306 -14.29 13.10 -23.77
N THR A 307 -13.28 12.51 -24.37
CA THR A 307 -13.04 12.58 -25.81
C THR A 307 -13.30 11.23 -26.45
N ASN A 308 -13.75 11.24 -27.70
CA ASN A 308 -13.95 10.04 -28.49
C ASN A 308 -13.94 10.38 -30.01
N ALA A 309 -14.10 9.38 -30.86
CA ALA A 309 -14.08 9.54 -32.32
C ALA A 309 -15.15 10.49 -32.87
N THR A 310 -16.24 10.74 -32.15
CA THR A 310 -17.37 11.58 -32.57
C THR A 310 -17.43 12.92 -31.87
N THR A 311 -16.82 13.04 -30.69
CA THR A 311 -16.82 14.25 -29.87
C THR A 311 -15.39 14.52 -29.41
N ALA A 312 -14.65 15.25 -30.24
CA ALA A 312 -13.31 15.69 -29.91
C ALA A 312 -13.37 16.82 -28.88
N LYS A 313 -12.62 16.65 -27.79
CA LYS A 313 -12.41 17.67 -26.76
C LYS A 313 -10.92 17.91 -26.58
N PRO A 314 -10.43 19.15 -26.59
CA PRO A 314 -9.02 19.44 -26.33
C PRO A 314 -8.58 18.93 -24.95
N LYS A 315 -7.34 18.49 -24.84
CA LYS A 315 -6.72 18.08 -23.59
C LYS A 315 -6.77 19.18 -22.51
N ALA A 316 -6.69 20.45 -22.91
CA ALA A 316 -6.80 21.61 -22.01
C ALA A 316 -8.14 21.65 -21.25
N ASP A 317 -9.23 21.11 -21.82
CA ASP A 317 -10.51 21.00 -21.12
C ASP A 317 -10.43 19.95 -19.99
N ALA A 318 -9.77 18.82 -20.24
CA ALA A 318 -9.51 17.79 -19.24
C ALA A 318 -8.63 18.34 -18.10
N ASP A 319 -7.59 19.10 -18.42
CA ASP A 319 -6.72 19.74 -17.43
C ASP A 319 -7.49 20.76 -16.56
N THR A 320 -8.51 21.40 -17.14
CA THR A 320 -9.37 22.35 -16.39
C THR A 320 -10.40 21.63 -15.52
N SER A 321 -11.01 20.56 -16.02
CA SER A 321 -12.08 19.82 -15.34
C SER A 321 -11.57 18.74 -14.39
N GLY A 322 -10.27 18.37 -14.47
CA GLY A 322 -9.68 17.28 -13.71
C GLY A 322 -10.03 15.89 -14.26
N GLU A 323 -10.41 15.80 -15.51
CA GLU A 323 -10.62 14.52 -16.20
C GLU A 323 -9.29 13.85 -16.48
N THR A 324 -9.16 12.57 -16.11
CA THR A 324 -7.91 11.81 -16.12
C THR A 324 -7.60 11.23 -17.49
N TYR A 325 -6.34 11.27 -17.88
CA TYR A 325 -5.81 10.65 -19.08
C TYR A 325 -4.38 10.15 -18.90
N LEU A 326 -3.95 9.25 -19.79
CA LEU A 326 -2.56 8.87 -19.95
C LEU A 326 -1.94 9.66 -21.09
N GLU A 327 -0.73 10.17 -20.88
CA GLU A 327 0.14 10.75 -21.89
C GLU A 327 1.22 9.73 -22.22
N ILE A 328 1.31 9.30 -23.47
CA ILE A 328 2.21 8.23 -23.89
C ILE A 328 3.07 8.72 -25.04
N THR A 329 4.38 8.83 -24.78
CA THR A 329 5.38 9.14 -25.80
C THR A 329 5.91 7.84 -26.38
N CYS A 330 5.55 7.56 -27.61
CA CYS A 330 5.84 6.29 -28.27
C CYS A 330 6.05 6.45 -29.77
N LYS A 331 6.44 5.36 -30.43
CA LYS A 331 6.34 5.17 -31.87
C LYS A 331 5.71 3.82 -32.16
N ILE A 332 4.91 3.77 -33.21
CA ILE A 332 4.15 2.59 -33.60
C ILE A 332 4.53 2.19 -35.01
N LYS A 333 4.89 0.93 -35.15
CA LYS A 333 5.24 0.31 -36.42
C LYS A 333 4.27 -0.80 -36.72
N GLN A 334 3.78 -0.85 -37.96
CA GLN A 334 3.01 -1.96 -38.46
C GLN A 334 3.77 -2.58 -39.65
N GLU A 335 4.09 -3.86 -39.50
CA GLU A 335 5.01 -4.54 -40.42
C GLU A 335 6.37 -3.84 -40.50
N LYS A 336 6.65 -3.15 -41.61
CA LYS A 336 7.93 -2.44 -41.83
C LYS A 336 7.79 -0.92 -41.75
N GLU A 337 6.56 -0.39 -41.75
CA GLU A 337 6.28 1.03 -41.80
C GLU A 337 5.88 1.64 -40.47
N TYR A 338 6.31 2.87 -40.21
CA TYR A 338 5.88 3.63 -39.04
C TYR A 338 4.54 4.30 -39.34
N VAL A 339 3.52 3.91 -38.57
CA VAL A 339 2.18 4.53 -38.66
C VAL A 339 2.02 5.68 -37.66
N PHE A 340 2.95 5.76 -36.65
CA PHE A 340 3.02 6.86 -35.72
C PHE A 340 4.48 7.06 -35.25
N GLY A 341 4.97 8.30 -35.29
CA GLY A 341 6.39 8.58 -35.10
C GLY A 341 7.24 8.21 -36.33
N SER A 342 8.55 8.02 -36.10
CA SER A 342 9.52 7.60 -37.12
C SER A 342 10.66 6.78 -36.49
N PRO A 343 11.62 6.24 -37.26
CA PRO A 343 12.77 5.56 -36.69
C PRO A 343 13.53 6.38 -35.64
N THR A 344 13.57 7.70 -35.81
CA THR A 344 14.36 8.63 -34.99
C THR A 344 13.49 9.52 -34.09
N GLU A 345 12.16 9.54 -34.29
CA GLU A 345 11.26 10.45 -33.59
C GLU A 345 10.14 9.70 -32.90
N TYR A 346 9.96 9.98 -31.60
CA TYR A 346 8.79 9.59 -30.84
C TYR A 346 7.75 10.71 -30.90
N LYS A 347 6.47 10.34 -30.91
CA LYS A 347 5.35 11.27 -30.82
C LYS A 347 4.51 10.96 -29.60
N THR A 348 3.75 11.95 -29.15
CA THR A 348 2.87 11.81 -27.98
C THR A 348 1.45 11.59 -28.41
N LEU A 349 0.79 10.61 -27.79
CA LEU A 349 -0.63 10.37 -27.86
C LEU A 349 -1.24 10.37 -26.48
N TYR A 350 -2.52 10.61 -26.41
CA TYR A 350 -3.28 10.71 -25.16
C TYR A 350 -4.40 9.67 -25.14
N VAL A 351 -4.64 9.10 -23.96
CA VAL A 351 -5.64 8.04 -23.79
C VAL A 351 -6.51 8.37 -22.58
N PRO A 352 -7.83 8.51 -22.76
CA PRO A 352 -8.74 8.65 -21.62
C PRO A 352 -8.56 7.52 -20.61
N PHE A 353 -8.52 7.85 -19.33
CA PHE A 353 -8.31 6.87 -18.27
C PHE A 353 -9.23 7.15 -17.08
N GLY A 354 -10.20 6.26 -16.86
CA GLY A 354 -11.13 6.36 -15.74
C GLY A 354 -11.21 5.03 -14.99
N THR A 355 -11.21 5.12 -13.67
CA THR A 355 -11.23 3.95 -12.80
C THR A 355 -11.56 4.35 -11.37
N THR A 356 -11.76 3.39 -10.49
CA THR A 356 -11.85 3.61 -9.04
C THR A 356 -10.78 2.77 -8.36
N TRP A 357 -9.98 3.43 -7.54
CA TRP A 357 -8.99 2.77 -6.68
C TRP A 357 -9.52 2.70 -5.25
N GLU A 358 -9.46 1.50 -4.69
CA GLU A 358 -9.87 1.22 -3.32
C GLU A 358 -8.65 0.90 -2.44
N GLN A 359 -8.77 1.14 -1.16
CA GLN A 359 -7.73 0.87 -0.17
C GLN A 359 -7.32 -0.61 -0.16
N GLY A 360 -6.02 -0.86 -0.06
CA GLY A 360 -5.49 -2.22 0.05
C GLY A 360 -5.73 -3.11 -1.17
N LYS A 361 -6.00 -2.49 -2.32
CA LYS A 361 -6.18 -3.21 -3.60
C LYS A 361 -5.02 -2.96 -4.54
N ARG A 362 -4.71 -3.98 -5.34
CA ARG A 362 -3.77 -3.92 -6.45
C ARG A 362 -4.54 -3.90 -7.76
N TYR A 363 -4.24 -2.92 -8.61
CA TYR A 363 -4.83 -2.76 -9.94
C TYR A 363 -3.78 -2.99 -11.00
N THR A 364 -4.07 -3.89 -11.93
CA THR A 364 -3.23 -4.16 -13.10
C THR A 364 -3.98 -3.71 -14.35
N TYR A 365 -3.46 -2.71 -15.04
CA TYR A 365 -4.02 -2.22 -16.29
C TYR A 365 -3.20 -2.69 -17.46
N THR A 366 -3.83 -3.38 -18.39
CA THR A 366 -3.19 -3.78 -19.64
C THR A 366 -3.69 -2.88 -20.78
N LEU A 367 -2.81 -2.00 -21.27
CA LEU A 367 -3.10 -1.17 -22.44
C LEU A 367 -3.05 -2.03 -23.72
N ILE A 368 -4.11 -2.00 -24.50
CA ILE A 368 -4.18 -2.70 -25.78
C ILE A 368 -4.01 -1.66 -26.89
N PHE A 369 -2.80 -1.58 -27.43
CA PHE A 369 -2.45 -0.60 -28.40
C PHE A 369 -3.10 -0.87 -29.76
N GLY A 370 -3.87 0.12 -30.26
CA GLY A 370 -4.38 0.24 -31.60
C GLY A 370 -4.38 1.69 -32.09
N GLY A 371 -4.08 2.66 -31.18
CA GLY A 371 -4.07 4.10 -31.48
C GLY A 371 -4.21 4.95 -30.22
N GLY A 372 -4.86 6.09 -30.35
CA GLY A 372 -5.08 7.07 -29.28
C GLY A 372 -5.59 8.38 -29.86
N TYR A 373 -5.51 9.44 -29.06
CA TYR A 373 -5.95 10.78 -29.45
C TYR A 373 -4.77 11.76 -29.46
N ASP A 374 -4.89 12.80 -30.30
CA ASP A 374 -3.99 13.95 -30.24
C ASP A 374 -4.40 14.93 -29.12
N GLU A 375 -3.68 16.03 -28.95
CA GLU A 375 -3.97 17.09 -27.95
C GLU A 375 -5.31 17.81 -28.18
N HIS A 376 -5.89 17.69 -29.38
CA HIS A 376 -7.20 18.26 -29.74
C HIS A 376 -8.34 17.26 -29.50
N GLY A 377 -8.02 16.03 -29.07
CA GLY A 377 -8.97 14.95 -28.87
C GLY A 377 -9.41 14.25 -30.15
N LEU A 378 -8.66 14.42 -31.23
CA LEU A 378 -8.91 13.73 -32.51
C LEU A 378 -8.23 12.35 -32.51
N PRO A 379 -8.91 11.29 -33.00
CA PRO A 379 -8.30 9.96 -33.05
C PRO A 379 -7.10 9.95 -34.02
N ILE A 380 -5.97 9.40 -33.51
CA ILE A 380 -4.76 9.21 -34.34
C ILE A 380 -4.88 7.91 -35.15
N LEU A 381 -5.33 6.87 -34.49
CA LEU A 381 -5.63 5.54 -35.06
C LEU A 381 -6.87 4.99 -34.31
N GLN A 382 -7.06 3.67 -34.30
CA GLN A 382 -8.09 3.08 -33.44
C GLN A 382 -7.80 3.40 -31.96
N PRO A 383 -8.82 3.71 -31.16
CA PRO A 383 -8.63 3.98 -29.75
C PRO A 383 -7.92 2.83 -29.01
N ILE A 384 -7.11 3.17 -28.02
CA ILE A 384 -6.51 2.19 -27.11
C ILE A 384 -7.61 1.71 -26.16
N ASN A 385 -7.76 0.39 -26.07
CA ASN A 385 -8.63 -0.26 -25.12
C ASN A 385 -7.83 -0.67 -23.86
N PHE A 386 -8.55 -0.87 -22.77
CA PHE A 386 -8.00 -1.36 -21.52
C PHE A 386 -8.63 -2.67 -21.13
N GLU A 387 -7.82 -3.55 -20.57
CA GLU A 387 -8.24 -4.60 -19.68
C GLU A 387 -7.80 -4.21 -18.29
N ALA A 388 -8.66 -4.34 -17.29
CA ALA A 388 -8.34 -4.02 -15.90
C ALA A 388 -8.66 -5.22 -15.02
N GLU A 389 -7.75 -5.53 -14.13
CA GLU A 389 -7.92 -6.54 -13.10
C GLU A 389 -7.69 -5.89 -11.74
N ALA A 390 -8.55 -6.16 -10.79
CA ALA A 390 -8.40 -5.74 -9.42
C ALA A 390 -8.35 -6.96 -8.50
N GLY A 391 -7.34 -7.02 -7.66
CA GLY A 391 -7.18 -8.06 -6.66
C GLY A 391 -6.95 -7.46 -5.27
N ASN A 392 -7.03 -8.27 -4.25
CA ASN A 392 -6.57 -7.85 -2.94
C ASN A 392 -5.07 -7.59 -2.99
N TRP A 393 -4.62 -6.63 -2.23
CA TRP A 393 -3.20 -6.38 -2.01
C TRP A 393 -2.65 -7.46 -1.04
N VAL A 394 -2.85 -8.68 -1.44
CA VAL A 394 -2.22 -9.85 -0.87
C VAL A 394 -1.42 -10.37 -2.03
N ASP A 395 -0.13 -10.57 -1.86
CA ASP A 395 0.71 -11.13 -2.90
C ASP A 395 0.27 -12.56 -3.18
N ASP A 396 -0.71 -12.72 -4.04
CA ASP A 396 -1.17 -14.02 -4.48
C ASP A 396 -0.29 -14.47 -5.64
N ILE A 397 0.78 -15.22 -5.32
CA ILE A 397 1.61 -15.91 -6.31
C ILE A 397 0.89 -17.15 -6.85
N ASN A 398 -0.17 -17.60 -6.19
CA ASN A 398 -1.00 -18.70 -6.61
C ASN A 398 -2.37 -18.18 -7.05
N ASN A 399 -2.48 -17.97 -8.33
CA ASN A 399 -3.69 -17.76 -9.11
C ASN A 399 -4.80 -18.77 -8.76
N ASN A 400 -5.51 -18.56 -7.66
CA ASN A 400 -6.77 -19.21 -7.37
C ASN A 400 -7.82 -18.14 -7.05
N GLY A 401 -8.22 -17.47 -8.13
CA GLY A 401 -9.55 -17.01 -8.39
C GLY A 401 -10.26 -16.21 -7.31
N ASN A 402 -10.02 -14.90 -7.29
CA ASN A 402 -11.06 -13.90 -7.08
C ASN A 402 -10.63 -12.56 -7.72
N ASP A 403 -10.18 -12.62 -8.95
CA ASP A 403 -10.00 -11.44 -9.77
C ASP A 403 -11.37 -10.86 -10.09
N ILE A 404 -11.60 -9.64 -9.67
CA ILE A 404 -12.79 -8.91 -10.07
C ILE A 404 -12.52 -8.41 -11.48
N ASN A 405 -13.12 -9.06 -12.46
CA ASN A 405 -13.10 -8.62 -13.86
C ASN A 405 -13.96 -7.36 -13.96
N ILE A 406 -13.38 -6.20 -14.17
CA ILE A 406 -14.10 -4.96 -14.40
C ILE A 406 -14.26 -4.79 -15.91
N ASP A 407 -15.11 -5.64 -16.49
CA ASP A 407 -15.70 -5.43 -17.80
C ASP A 407 -16.90 -4.48 -17.63
N LYS A 408 -16.67 -3.17 -17.85
CA LYS A 408 -17.66 -2.25 -18.40
C LYS A 408 -17.03 -0.92 -18.77
#